data_12cbeda8c5b72bcaa29e84f964cfe793
#
_entry.id   12cbeda8c5b72bcaa29e84f964cfe793
#
_cell.length_a   1.000
_cell.length_b   1.000
_cell.length_c   1.000
_cell.angle_alpha   90.00
_cell.angle_beta   90.00
_cell.angle_gamma   90.00
#
_symmetry.space_group_name_H-M   'P 1'
#
loop_
_entity.id
_entity.type
_entity.pdbx_description
1 polymer ?
#
loop_
_entity_poly.entity_id
_entity_poly.type
_entity_poly.pdbx_seq_one_letter_code
_entity_poly.pdbx_strand_id
1 'polypeptide(L)'
;MTQNTIQFQKGLSLPDFLKDYGTEDQCEQALEQWRWPLGFSCPRCGRPHEPVRLRTRALLQCRHCHHQASLTAGTIFEATKLALTTWFLAMFLLTQQKNGISALELKRHLGVAYLTAWRIKHKLLQV
;
A
#
# COMPACT_ATOMS: atom_id res chain seq x y z
N MET A 1 -3.86 -13.85 15.59
CA MET A 1 -3.57 -12.42 15.43
C MET A 1 -3.30 -12.10 13.98
N THR A 2 -4.02 -11.14 13.45
CA THR A 2 -3.82 -10.73 12.07
C THR A 2 -2.52 -9.96 11.97
N GLN A 3 -1.59 -10.48 11.21
CA GLN A 3 -0.33 -9.77 10.98
C GLN A 3 -0.48 -8.89 9.74
N ASN A 4 0.20 -7.77 9.77
CA ASN A 4 0.31 -6.95 8.58
C ASN A 4 1.06 -7.76 7.51
N THR A 5 0.37 -8.06 6.41
CA THR A 5 0.99 -8.80 5.30
C THR A 5 2.04 -7.99 4.57
N ILE A 6 2.05 -6.68 4.78
CA ILE A 6 3.01 -5.77 4.18
C ILE A 6 4.12 -5.54 5.19
N GLN A 7 5.15 -6.36 5.12
CA GLN A 7 6.29 -6.27 6.03
C GLN A 7 7.56 -6.02 5.23
N PHE A 8 8.31 -5.02 5.67
CA PHE A 8 9.61 -4.73 5.08
C PHE A 8 10.70 -5.46 5.83
N GLN A 9 11.75 -5.82 5.12
CA GLN A 9 12.89 -6.50 5.71
C GLN A 9 13.47 -5.65 6.83
N LYS A 10 13.69 -6.27 7.99
CA LYS A 10 14.28 -5.59 9.13
C LYS A 10 15.70 -5.16 8.78
N GLY A 11 16.03 -3.90 9.06
CA GLY A 11 17.34 -3.36 8.75
C GLY A 11 17.46 -2.80 7.35
N LEU A 12 16.36 -2.77 6.57
CA LEU A 12 16.37 -2.15 5.25
C LEU A 12 16.67 -0.65 5.38
N SER A 13 17.65 -0.16 4.62
CA SER A 13 18.01 1.24 4.67
C SER A 13 16.98 2.11 3.93
N LEU A 14 16.91 3.39 4.30
CA LEU A 14 16.01 4.32 3.62
C LEU A 14 16.33 4.45 2.12
N PRO A 15 17.61 4.57 1.69
CA PRO A 15 17.89 4.59 0.26
C PRO A 15 17.43 3.34 -0.47
N ASP A 16 17.61 2.17 0.12
CA ASP A 16 17.16 0.90 -0.48
C ASP A 16 15.63 0.85 -0.54
N PHE A 17 14.96 1.31 0.52
CA PHE A 17 13.51 1.39 0.52
C PHE A 17 13.00 2.29 -0.59
N LEU A 18 13.59 3.47 -0.77
CA LEU A 18 13.18 4.42 -1.81
C LEU A 18 13.45 3.88 -3.21
N LYS A 19 14.49 3.07 -3.36
CA LYS A 19 14.79 2.42 -4.64
C LYS A 19 13.67 1.45 -5.04
N ASP A 20 13.13 0.71 -4.07
CA ASP A 20 12.12 -0.32 -4.33
C ASP A 20 10.68 0.20 -4.27
N TYR A 21 10.42 1.24 -3.48
CA TYR A 21 9.07 1.73 -3.21
C TYR A 21 8.96 3.24 -3.25
N GLY A 22 9.86 3.90 -3.97
CA GLY A 22 9.91 5.37 -4.00
C GLY A 22 8.92 6.02 -4.94
N THR A 23 8.28 5.27 -5.83
CA THR A 23 7.31 5.79 -6.79
C THR A 23 5.95 5.15 -6.59
N GLU A 24 4.91 5.86 -7.03
CA GLU A 24 3.54 5.35 -6.96
C GLU A 24 3.39 4.05 -7.75
N ASP A 25 3.99 3.98 -8.94
CA ASP A 25 3.94 2.78 -9.77
C ASP A 25 4.55 1.57 -9.05
N GLN A 26 5.68 1.75 -8.38
CA GLN A 26 6.31 0.67 -7.61
C GLN A 26 5.41 0.21 -6.47
N CYS A 27 4.76 1.14 -5.79
CA CYS A 27 3.83 0.81 -4.71
C CYS A 27 2.61 0.08 -5.24
N GLU A 28 2.07 0.51 -6.37
CA GLU A 28 0.93 -0.15 -7.00
C GLU A 28 1.27 -1.58 -7.41
N GLN A 29 2.45 -1.80 -7.99
CA GLN A 29 2.90 -3.13 -8.38
C GLN A 29 3.08 -4.04 -7.15
N ALA A 30 3.64 -3.52 -6.07
CA ALA A 30 3.80 -4.30 -4.85
C ALA A 30 2.45 -4.68 -4.27
N LEU A 31 1.50 -3.74 -4.24
CA LEU A 31 0.15 -4.01 -3.73
C LEU A 31 -0.57 -5.04 -4.60
N GLU A 32 -0.42 -4.96 -5.92
CA GLU A 32 -0.99 -5.93 -6.83
C GLU A 32 -0.46 -7.34 -6.53
N GLN A 33 0.85 -7.49 -6.33
CA GLN A 33 1.45 -8.78 -6.01
C GLN A 33 0.96 -9.34 -4.68
N TRP A 34 0.76 -8.47 -3.69
CA TRP A 34 0.24 -8.92 -2.39
C TRP A 34 -1.20 -9.40 -2.47
N ARG A 35 -2.01 -8.76 -3.31
CA ARG A 35 -3.41 -9.14 -3.46
C ARG A 35 -3.58 -10.37 -4.36
N TRP A 36 -2.74 -10.50 -5.36
CA TRP A 36 -2.80 -11.59 -6.32
C TRP A 36 -1.40 -12.20 -6.51
N PRO A 37 -0.91 -12.96 -5.52
CA PRO A 37 0.45 -13.52 -5.56
C PRO A 37 0.69 -14.45 -6.74
N LEU A 38 -0.36 -15.11 -7.22
CA LEU A 38 -0.27 -16.06 -8.35
C LEU A 38 -0.69 -15.42 -9.67
N GLY A 39 -0.84 -14.09 -9.69
CA GLY A 39 -1.32 -13.36 -10.86
C GLY A 39 -2.77 -12.93 -10.69
N PHE A 40 -3.15 -11.91 -11.46
CA PHE A 40 -4.49 -11.33 -11.35
C PHE A 40 -5.57 -12.34 -11.72
N SER A 41 -6.58 -12.44 -10.87
CA SER A 41 -7.81 -13.18 -11.12
C SER A 41 -8.97 -12.24 -10.88
N CYS A 42 -9.85 -12.10 -11.88
CA CYS A 42 -10.96 -11.15 -11.78
C CYS A 42 -11.89 -11.55 -10.62
N PRO A 43 -12.17 -10.64 -9.68
CA PRO A 43 -13.07 -10.96 -8.57
C PRO A 43 -14.52 -11.18 -8.99
N ARG A 44 -14.89 -10.74 -10.19
CA ARG A 44 -16.27 -10.92 -10.68
C ARG A 44 -16.44 -12.18 -11.50
N CYS A 45 -15.59 -12.42 -12.50
CA CYS A 45 -15.72 -13.58 -13.39
C CYS A 45 -14.78 -14.72 -13.05
N GLY A 46 -13.80 -14.49 -12.18
CA GLY A 46 -12.88 -15.51 -11.69
C GLY A 46 -11.81 -15.99 -12.66
N ARG A 47 -11.70 -15.38 -13.83
CA ARG A 47 -10.73 -15.82 -14.83
C ARG A 47 -9.35 -15.24 -14.57
N PRO A 48 -8.30 -16.08 -14.49
CA PRO A 48 -6.93 -15.58 -14.37
C PRO A 48 -6.42 -15.07 -15.72
N HIS A 49 -5.84 -13.88 -15.74
CA HIS A 49 -5.28 -13.27 -16.95
C HIS A 49 -4.55 -11.97 -16.60
N GLU A 50 -3.84 -11.42 -17.58
CA GLU A 50 -3.23 -10.11 -17.42
C GLU A 50 -4.30 -9.03 -17.50
N PRO A 51 -4.40 -8.16 -16.48
CA PRO A 51 -5.41 -7.10 -16.49
C PRO A 51 -4.95 -5.90 -17.31
N VAL A 52 -5.91 -5.06 -17.69
CA VAL A 52 -5.61 -3.73 -18.22
C VAL A 52 -5.43 -2.79 -17.03
N ARG A 53 -4.28 -2.12 -16.96
CA ARG A 53 -3.99 -1.20 -15.85
C ARG A 53 -4.43 0.20 -16.20
N LEU A 54 -5.35 0.73 -15.38
CA LEU A 54 -5.84 2.11 -15.52
C LEU A 54 -5.07 2.97 -14.53
N ARG A 55 -3.95 3.52 -14.98
CA ARG A 55 -2.98 4.19 -14.11
C ARG A 55 -3.52 5.40 -13.37
N THR A 56 -4.43 6.13 -14.00
CA THR A 56 -4.97 7.36 -13.40
C THR A 56 -5.87 7.10 -12.20
N ARG A 57 -6.38 5.87 -12.05
CA ARG A 57 -7.37 5.55 -11.01
C ARG A 57 -6.97 4.36 -10.13
N ALA A 58 -5.75 3.84 -10.29
CA ALA A 58 -5.29 2.65 -9.56
C ALA A 58 -6.30 1.51 -9.67
N LEU A 59 -6.76 1.23 -10.88
CA LEU A 59 -7.73 0.18 -11.17
C LEU A 59 -7.12 -0.86 -12.10
N LEU A 60 -7.56 -2.11 -11.94
CA LEU A 60 -7.24 -3.20 -12.86
C LEU A 60 -8.53 -3.62 -13.54
N GLN A 61 -8.58 -3.52 -14.86
CA GLN A 61 -9.78 -3.89 -15.62
C GLN A 61 -9.64 -5.28 -16.17
N CYS A 62 -10.67 -6.11 -15.97
CA CYS A 62 -10.76 -7.43 -16.54
C CYS A 62 -10.90 -7.33 -18.07
N ARG A 63 -10.11 -8.13 -18.80
CA ARG A 63 -10.20 -8.15 -20.27
C ARG A 63 -11.42 -8.89 -20.78
N HIS A 64 -12.04 -9.72 -19.96
CA HIS A 64 -13.20 -10.53 -20.36
C HIS A 64 -14.53 -9.85 -20.04
N CYS A 65 -14.74 -9.50 -18.76
CA CYS A 65 -16.03 -8.92 -18.33
C CYS A 65 -15.97 -7.40 -18.13
N HIS A 66 -14.79 -6.79 -18.30
CA HIS A 66 -14.56 -5.36 -18.14
C HIS A 66 -14.81 -4.82 -16.73
N HIS A 67 -14.91 -5.72 -15.73
CA HIS A 67 -15.01 -5.30 -14.34
C HIS A 67 -13.74 -4.56 -13.92
N GLN A 68 -13.90 -3.44 -13.24
CA GLN A 68 -12.78 -2.64 -12.75
C GLN A 68 -12.56 -2.94 -11.28
N ALA A 69 -11.45 -3.61 -10.97
CA ALA A 69 -11.09 -3.95 -9.59
C ALA A 69 -10.17 -2.88 -9.04
N SER A 70 -10.55 -2.30 -7.89
CA SER A 70 -9.71 -1.32 -7.22
C SER A 70 -8.55 -2.03 -6.53
N LEU A 71 -7.34 -1.47 -6.66
CA LEU A 71 -6.16 -1.98 -5.96
C LEU A 71 -6.29 -1.82 -4.44
N THR A 72 -7.01 -0.81 -3.99
CA THR A 72 -7.10 -0.48 -2.57
C THR A 72 -8.37 -0.98 -1.90
N ALA A 73 -9.41 -1.34 -2.65
CA ALA A 73 -10.66 -1.80 -2.07
C ALA A 73 -10.46 -3.06 -1.24
N GLY A 74 -11.01 -3.09 -0.04
CA GLY A 74 -10.86 -4.21 0.88
C GLY A 74 -9.53 -4.23 1.62
N THR A 75 -8.68 -3.23 1.44
CA THR A 75 -7.40 -3.11 2.14
C THR A 75 -7.46 -1.92 3.10
N ILE A 76 -6.40 -1.78 3.91
CA ILE A 76 -6.30 -0.63 4.82
C ILE A 76 -6.21 0.70 4.06
N PHE A 77 -5.90 0.65 2.76
CA PHE A 77 -5.79 1.85 1.93
C PHE A 77 -7.11 2.21 1.24
N GLU A 78 -8.20 1.50 1.55
CA GLU A 78 -9.50 1.74 0.90
C GLU A 78 -9.96 3.18 1.11
N ALA A 79 -10.43 3.79 0.03
CA ALA A 79 -10.93 5.17 0.01
C ALA A 79 -9.91 6.22 0.45
N THR A 80 -8.62 5.89 0.43
CA THR A 80 -7.59 6.86 0.79
C THR A 80 -7.43 7.93 -0.28
N LYS A 81 -7.21 9.16 0.17
CA LYS A 81 -6.83 10.27 -0.71
C LYS A 81 -5.33 10.50 -0.71
N LEU A 82 -4.61 9.76 0.12
CA LEU A 82 -3.15 9.87 0.21
C LEU A 82 -2.50 8.98 -0.84
N ALA A 83 -1.33 9.41 -1.32
CA ALA A 83 -0.53 8.58 -2.21
C ALA A 83 -0.08 7.30 -1.51
N LEU A 84 0.04 6.21 -2.24
CA LEU A 84 0.54 4.95 -1.69
C LEU A 84 1.97 5.10 -1.18
N THR A 85 2.78 5.96 -1.80
CA THR A 85 4.14 6.22 -1.33
C THR A 85 4.14 6.73 0.10
N THR A 86 3.16 7.56 0.47
CA THR A 86 3.03 8.06 1.85
C THR A 86 2.72 6.92 2.81
N TRP A 87 1.79 6.04 2.46
CA TRP A 87 1.46 4.88 3.27
C TRP A 87 2.63 3.93 3.42
N PHE A 88 3.34 3.66 2.33
CA PHE A 88 4.48 2.75 2.34
C PHE A 88 5.61 3.30 3.21
N LEU A 89 5.88 4.61 3.10
CA LEU A 89 6.89 5.24 3.95
C LEU A 89 6.52 5.16 5.43
N ALA A 90 5.23 5.37 5.74
CA ALA A 90 4.75 5.23 7.12
C ALA A 90 4.96 3.82 7.64
N MET A 91 4.64 2.80 6.83
CA MET A 91 4.87 1.41 7.20
C MET A 91 6.34 1.12 7.43
N PHE A 92 7.20 1.63 6.55
CA PHE A 92 8.65 1.47 6.70
C PHE A 92 9.13 2.07 8.02
N LEU A 93 8.71 3.31 8.32
CA LEU A 93 9.13 3.99 9.55
C LEU A 93 8.65 3.24 10.80
N LEU A 94 7.43 2.74 10.78
CA LEU A 94 6.88 1.99 11.91
C LEU A 94 7.59 0.65 12.12
N THR A 95 7.96 -0.03 11.03
CA THR A 95 8.62 -1.34 11.14
C THR A 95 10.08 -1.26 11.51
N GLN A 96 10.75 -0.14 11.20
CA GLN A 96 12.17 0.04 11.51
C GLN A 96 12.43 0.58 12.90
N GLN A 97 11.42 1.08 13.59
CA GLN A 97 11.55 1.67 14.92
C GLN A 97 11.24 0.62 15.98
N LYS A 98 12.20 0.38 16.88
CA LYS A 98 12.03 -0.61 17.94
C LYS A 98 10.93 -0.23 18.92
N ASN A 99 10.87 1.05 19.28
CA ASN A 99 9.93 1.56 20.28
C ASN A 99 8.72 2.27 19.66
N GLY A 100 8.54 2.12 18.35
CA GLY A 100 7.50 2.81 17.63
C GLY A 100 7.86 4.26 17.33
N ILE A 101 6.96 4.94 16.65
CA ILE A 101 7.14 6.33 16.26
C ILE A 101 5.87 7.09 16.63
N SER A 102 6.03 8.30 17.18
CA SER A 102 4.88 9.11 17.55
C SER A 102 4.19 9.69 16.31
N ALA A 103 2.92 10.07 16.46
CA ALA A 103 2.19 10.74 15.40
C ALA A 103 2.85 12.06 15.00
N LEU A 104 3.46 12.76 15.95
CA LEU A 104 4.18 14.00 15.65
C LEU A 104 5.42 13.75 14.79
N GLU A 105 6.15 12.69 15.09
CA GLU A 105 7.31 12.31 14.26
C GLU A 105 6.88 11.85 12.87
N LEU A 106 5.81 11.07 12.77
CA LEU A 106 5.24 10.69 11.48
C LEU A 106 4.85 11.91 10.65
N LYS A 107 4.19 12.88 11.29
CA LYS A 107 3.85 14.13 10.63
C LYS A 107 5.06 14.78 9.98
N ARG A 108 6.15 14.85 10.72
CA ARG A 108 7.38 15.48 10.24
C ARG A 108 8.02 14.72 9.09
N HIS A 109 8.06 13.40 9.18
CA HIS A 109 8.65 12.58 8.14
C HIS A 109 7.79 12.50 6.88
N LEU A 110 6.47 12.44 7.03
CA LEU A 110 5.56 12.30 5.91
C LEU A 110 5.14 13.63 5.29
N GLY A 111 5.31 14.74 6.01
CA GLY A 111 4.90 16.05 5.51
C GLY A 111 3.39 16.21 5.43
N VAL A 112 2.65 15.56 6.33
CA VAL A 112 1.17 15.62 6.35
C VAL A 112 0.69 16.33 7.61
N ALA A 113 -0.62 16.61 7.68
CA ALA A 113 -1.21 17.20 8.88
C ALA A 113 -1.14 16.21 10.04
N TYR A 114 -1.12 16.74 11.28
CA TYR A 114 -1.02 15.89 12.47
C TYR A 114 -2.16 14.87 12.54
N LEU A 115 -3.38 15.29 12.27
CA LEU A 115 -4.53 14.38 12.33
C LEU A 115 -4.40 13.25 11.30
N THR A 116 -3.87 13.57 10.12
CA THR A 116 -3.61 12.56 9.09
C THR A 116 -2.57 11.56 9.57
N ALA A 117 -1.48 12.03 10.14
CA ALA A 117 -0.43 11.15 10.68
C ALA A 117 -0.98 10.27 11.80
N TRP A 118 -1.81 10.82 12.68
CA TRP A 118 -2.44 10.09 13.76
C TRP A 118 -3.33 8.96 13.22
N ARG A 119 -4.13 9.26 12.18
CA ARG A 119 -5.00 8.26 11.55
C ARG A 119 -4.20 7.15 10.87
N ILE A 120 -3.12 7.52 10.18
CA ILE A 120 -2.22 6.55 9.54
C ILE A 120 -1.66 5.59 10.60
N LYS A 121 -1.11 6.14 11.67
CA LYS A 121 -0.53 5.35 12.75
C LYS A 121 -1.54 4.37 13.33
N HIS A 122 -2.74 4.85 13.66
CA HIS A 122 -3.76 4.00 14.25
C HIS A 122 -4.23 2.93 13.29
N LYS A 123 -4.39 3.26 12.01
CA LYS A 123 -4.83 2.30 11.01
C LYS A 123 -3.80 1.18 10.81
N LEU A 124 -2.53 1.53 10.78
CA LEU A 124 -1.45 0.56 10.60
C LEU A 124 -1.25 -0.31 11.83
N LEU A 125 -1.46 0.23 13.03
CA LEU A 125 -1.32 -0.55 14.26
C LEU A 125 -2.45 -1.54 14.48
N GLN A 126 -3.57 -1.38 13.79
CA GLN A 126 -4.70 -2.30 13.88
C GLN A 126 -4.57 -3.52 12.97
N VAL A 127 -3.57 -3.54 12.13
CA VAL A 127 -3.38 -4.61 11.13
C VAL A 127 -2.48 -5.71 11.64
#